data_9de2886aa0a585332f543ccfbb54ba2d
#
_entry.id   9de2886aa0a585332f543ccfbb54ba2d
#
_cell.length_a   1.000
_cell.length_b   1.000
_cell.length_c   1.000
_cell.angle_alpha   90.00
_cell.angle_beta   90.00
_cell.angle_gamma   90.00
#
_symmetry.space_group_name_H-M   'P 1'
#
loop_
_entity.id
_entity.type
_entity.pdbx_description
1 polymer ?
#
loop_
_entity_poly.entity_id
_entity_poly.type
_entity_poly.pdbx_seq_one_letter_code
_entity_poly.pdbx_strand_id
1 'polypeptide(L)'
;MIRKNIFSLLGLFALILTSCASDIPNNISDGTSVEVSFTLSALTNGSTRADGIPANPVADNEKIKDWRLIFVDGDSKVVKILNRDDYETGINNPNSPVEEERFKVILPSGSYRVIAFANISEAELKTNAGLEFAEGDEVNIPAILNGSWRNNLNLWNIQSDAIPMTGYRSIEVTNRVEESFAIEVVRMTAKVEFLFTNPLADDITVTSVGIDPVTTSRVSLFPRSRSGVGYSHLGNSAYSPLANATYAAVTNPVDVRVAAGDENVSTTFYCAESIVNRPNGNLFTIALKVRQGNGAEELIQYNLTHDIKNYINRNDWIVIPVTFTNWLVETEALFYPPIGGYPEVKAATDATGCRVYTFGTEGEFEIAVSVIDKRNGVALAPANYRVRNLTVTGDNIFSKTPSLTPGTDGVPAEIIGILSTAQGKAEVSVTVDIYENGYQAGSAPTCSYLRTLYIVRDNNI
;
A
#
# COMPACT_ATOMS: atom_id res chain seq x y z
N MET A 1 -41.10 -50.63 32.18
CA MET A 1 -41.17 -49.73 33.38
C MET A 1 -40.19 -48.58 33.24
N ILE A 2 -40.15 -47.88 32.11
CA ILE A 2 -39.26 -46.70 31.82
C ILE A 2 -40.04 -45.69 30.96
N ARG A 3 -41.13 -45.15 31.47
CA ARG A 3 -41.88 -44.08 30.76
C ARG A 3 -42.53 -43.03 31.65
N LYS A 4 -42.18 -42.94 32.91
CA LYS A 4 -42.80 -41.95 33.82
C LYS A 4 -41.89 -40.85 34.33
N ASN A 5 -40.57 -40.87 34.04
CA ASN A 5 -39.65 -39.88 34.60
C ASN A 5 -39.17 -38.77 33.63
N ILE A 6 -39.63 -38.81 32.37
CA ILE A 6 -39.22 -37.78 31.38
C ILE A 6 -40.11 -36.54 31.42
N PHE A 7 -41.33 -36.64 31.87
CA PHE A 7 -42.25 -35.50 31.97
C PHE A 7 -41.99 -34.58 33.18
N SER A 8 -41.33 -35.09 34.21
CA SER A 8 -41.02 -34.27 35.39
C SER A 8 -39.78 -33.37 35.20
N LEU A 9 -38.89 -33.73 34.26
CA LEU A 9 -37.68 -32.91 33.97
C LEU A 9 -37.96 -31.77 32.98
N LEU A 10 -38.95 -31.95 32.10
CA LEU A 10 -39.33 -30.87 31.15
C LEU A 10 -40.17 -29.76 31.83
N GLY A 11 -40.89 -30.11 32.92
CA GLY A 11 -41.66 -29.11 33.67
C GLY A 11 -40.80 -28.20 34.51
N LEU A 12 -39.63 -28.66 34.93
CA LEU A 12 -38.70 -27.87 35.76
C LEU A 12 -37.85 -26.93 34.91
N PHE A 13 -37.63 -27.27 33.63
CA PHE A 13 -36.85 -26.39 32.71
C PHE A 13 -37.71 -25.25 32.10
N ALA A 14 -39.03 -25.43 32.06
CA ALA A 14 -39.96 -24.39 31.59
C ALA A 14 -40.23 -23.29 32.64
N LEU A 15 -39.95 -23.55 33.91
CA LEU A 15 -40.13 -22.58 35.00
C LEU A 15 -38.92 -21.67 35.23
N ILE A 16 -37.77 -21.99 34.66
CA ILE A 16 -36.55 -21.15 34.78
C ILE A 16 -36.48 -20.09 33.68
N LEU A 17 -37.28 -20.19 32.61
CA LEU A 17 -37.28 -19.24 31.48
C LEU A 17 -38.31 -18.11 31.60
N THR A 18 -39.08 -18.05 32.64
CA THR A 18 -40.10 -16.98 32.81
C THR A 18 -39.78 -16.00 33.94
N SER A 19 -38.56 -16.01 34.49
CA SER A 19 -38.18 -15.13 35.58
C SER A 19 -37.02 -14.21 35.29
N CYS A 20 -37.01 -13.57 34.15
CA CYS A 20 -36.18 -12.36 33.88
C CYS A 20 -36.79 -11.51 32.79
N ALA A 21 -38.06 -11.18 32.92
CA ALA A 21 -38.59 -9.95 32.36
C ALA A 21 -38.63 -8.94 33.52
N SER A 22 -37.46 -8.53 34.00
CA SER A 22 -37.37 -7.35 34.84
C SER A 22 -37.54 -6.14 33.92
N ASP A 23 -38.56 -5.36 34.21
CA ASP A 23 -38.83 -4.06 33.62
C ASP A 23 -37.54 -3.28 33.38
N ILE A 24 -37.21 -3.07 32.11
CA ILE A 24 -36.19 -2.10 31.72
C ILE A 24 -36.89 -0.75 31.92
N PRO A 25 -36.47 0.08 32.88
CA PRO A 25 -37.05 1.41 33.01
C PRO A 25 -36.66 2.22 31.75
N ASN A 26 -37.65 2.47 30.93
CA ASN A 26 -37.56 3.45 29.83
C ASN A 26 -37.58 4.86 30.43
N ASN A 27 -36.50 5.26 31.13
CA ASN A 27 -36.33 6.66 31.49
C ASN A 27 -34.89 6.97 31.76
N ILE A 28 -34.21 7.45 30.77
CA ILE A 28 -32.81 7.86 30.89
C ILE A 28 -32.67 9.29 30.37
N SER A 29 -32.88 10.24 31.25
CA SER A 29 -32.44 11.61 31.03
C SER A 29 -32.28 12.36 32.34
N ASP A 30 -31.61 11.77 33.31
CA ASP A 30 -31.39 12.43 34.61
C ASP A 30 -29.93 12.87 34.83
N GLY A 31 -29.07 12.78 33.82
CA GLY A 31 -27.69 13.26 33.92
C GLY A 31 -26.82 12.45 34.87
N THR A 32 -27.22 11.23 35.20
CA THR A 32 -26.42 10.32 36.08
C THR A 32 -25.12 9.96 35.32
N SER A 33 -23.99 10.25 35.95
CA SER A 33 -22.66 9.88 35.41
C SER A 33 -22.38 8.42 35.75
N VAL A 34 -21.92 7.66 34.78
CA VAL A 34 -21.61 6.24 34.85
C VAL A 34 -20.12 6.00 34.54
N GLU A 35 -19.50 5.09 35.29
CA GLU A 35 -18.18 4.61 34.95
C GLU A 35 -18.28 3.56 33.84
N VAL A 36 -17.62 3.82 32.71
CA VAL A 36 -17.65 3.00 31.50
C VAL A 36 -16.26 2.52 31.18
N SER A 37 -16.13 1.23 30.89
CA SER A 37 -14.85 0.62 30.47
C SER A 37 -14.66 0.76 28.97
N PHE A 38 -13.44 1.11 28.57
CA PHE A 38 -13.04 1.18 27.17
C PHE A 38 -11.86 0.27 26.88
N THR A 39 -11.85 -0.30 25.70
CA THR A 39 -10.70 -0.99 25.13
C THR A 39 -10.35 -0.29 23.82
N LEU A 40 -9.17 0.32 23.74
CA LEU A 40 -8.61 0.87 22.52
C LEU A 40 -7.62 -0.14 21.94
N SER A 41 -7.81 -0.57 20.71
CA SER A 41 -6.95 -1.55 20.06
C SER A 41 -6.60 -1.13 18.64
N ALA A 42 -5.35 -1.42 18.22
CA ALA A 42 -4.99 -1.35 16.82
C ALA A 42 -5.63 -2.52 16.07
N LEU A 43 -6.31 -2.22 14.96
CA LEU A 43 -6.94 -3.26 14.14
C LEU A 43 -5.87 -4.24 13.65
N THR A 44 -6.01 -5.49 14.02
CA THR A 44 -5.23 -6.61 13.49
C THR A 44 -6.06 -7.31 12.43
N ASN A 45 -5.56 -7.37 11.20
CA ASN A 45 -6.18 -8.20 10.18
C ASN A 45 -6.03 -9.67 10.60
N GLY A 46 -7.03 -10.21 11.26
CA GLY A 46 -7.08 -11.60 11.75
C GLY A 46 -7.24 -12.66 10.66
N SER A 47 -6.78 -12.40 9.44
CA SER A 47 -6.71 -13.43 8.41
C SER A 47 -5.50 -14.31 8.67
N THR A 48 -5.72 -15.46 9.28
CA THR A 48 -4.81 -16.59 9.15
C THR A 48 -4.74 -16.91 7.66
N ARG A 49 -3.63 -16.50 7.00
CA ARG A 49 -3.36 -16.97 5.64
C ARG A 49 -3.20 -18.48 5.68
N ALA A 50 -3.93 -19.16 4.80
CA ALA A 50 -3.87 -20.61 4.64
C ALA A 50 -2.52 -21.13 4.11
N ASP A 51 -1.56 -20.25 3.85
CA ASP A 51 -0.36 -20.53 3.06
C ASP A 51 0.93 -20.74 3.90
N GLY A 52 0.81 -20.93 5.22
CA GLY A 52 1.99 -21.25 6.06
C GLY A 52 3.00 -20.10 6.24
N ILE A 53 2.67 -18.88 5.82
CA ILE A 53 3.49 -17.70 6.12
C ILE A 53 3.35 -17.39 7.62
N PRO A 54 4.47 -17.28 8.37
CA PRO A 54 4.43 -16.97 9.79
C PRO A 54 3.59 -15.74 10.08
N ALA A 55 2.88 -15.75 11.19
CA ALA A 55 2.19 -14.56 11.67
C ALA A 55 3.19 -13.39 11.72
N ASN A 56 2.84 -12.27 11.07
CA ASN A 56 3.68 -11.08 11.08
C ASN A 56 3.68 -10.51 12.51
N PRO A 57 4.78 -10.56 13.25
CA PRO A 57 4.82 -9.92 14.56
C PRO A 57 4.62 -8.42 14.38
N VAL A 58 3.74 -7.84 15.19
CA VAL A 58 3.51 -6.39 15.18
C VAL A 58 4.77 -5.70 15.69
N ALA A 59 5.40 -4.90 14.83
CA ALA A 59 6.59 -4.14 15.20
C ALA A 59 6.23 -3.00 16.18
N ASP A 60 7.17 -2.52 16.97
CA ASP A 60 6.90 -1.50 17.98
C ASP A 60 6.41 -0.16 17.40
N ASN A 61 6.79 0.17 16.17
CA ASN A 61 6.27 1.33 15.45
C ASN A 61 4.84 1.12 14.92
N GLU A 62 4.35 -0.11 14.88
CA GLU A 62 2.99 -0.47 14.47
C GLU A 62 2.00 -0.50 15.65
N LYS A 63 2.50 -0.32 16.87
CA LYS A 63 1.72 -0.31 18.12
C LYS A 63 1.27 1.09 18.49
N ILE A 64 0.31 1.16 19.40
CA ILE A 64 -0.16 2.41 19.99
C ILE A 64 0.90 2.88 21.00
N LYS A 65 1.52 4.03 20.75
CA LYS A 65 2.46 4.70 21.69
C LYS A 65 1.80 5.83 22.43
N ASP A 66 0.86 6.50 21.79
CA ASP A 66 0.07 7.59 22.31
C ASP A 66 -1.33 7.56 21.72
N TRP A 67 -2.31 8.14 22.40
CA TRP A 67 -3.67 8.25 21.87
C TRP A 67 -4.44 9.44 22.44
N ARG A 68 -5.42 9.89 21.66
CA ARG A 68 -6.38 10.92 22.02
C ARG A 68 -7.78 10.49 21.61
N LEU A 69 -8.74 10.62 22.52
CA LEU A 69 -10.15 10.34 22.28
C LEU A 69 -10.99 11.59 22.46
N ILE A 70 -11.84 11.86 21.50
CA ILE A 70 -12.77 12.98 21.48
C ILE A 70 -14.18 12.43 21.58
N PHE A 71 -14.87 12.75 22.66
CA PHE A 71 -16.27 12.36 22.88
C PHE A 71 -17.19 13.50 22.45
N VAL A 72 -18.07 13.21 21.50
CA VAL A 72 -19.02 14.17 20.93
C VAL A 72 -20.42 13.66 21.22
N ASP A 73 -21.26 14.47 21.82
CA ASP A 73 -22.65 14.12 22.17
C ASP A 73 -23.61 14.10 20.97
N GLY A 74 -24.89 13.86 21.24
CA GLY A 74 -25.97 13.86 20.23
C GLY A 74 -26.14 15.20 19.50
N ASP A 75 -25.81 16.30 20.17
CA ASP A 75 -25.91 17.67 19.65
C ASP A 75 -24.65 18.12 18.89
N SER A 76 -23.72 17.20 18.66
CA SER A 76 -22.45 17.44 17.98
C SER A 76 -21.48 18.35 18.75
N LYS A 77 -21.58 18.35 20.08
CA LYS A 77 -20.72 19.12 20.96
C LYS A 77 -19.65 18.22 21.58
N VAL A 78 -18.41 18.68 21.63
CA VAL A 78 -17.32 17.99 22.33
C VAL A 78 -17.57 18.09 23.82
N VAL A 79 -17.83 16.97 24.45
CA VAL A 79 -18.12 16.90 25.89
C VAL A 79 -16.95 16.45 26.73
N LYS A 80 -16.00 15.74 26.11
CA LYS A 80 -14.80 15.27 26.79
C LYS A 80 -13.66 14.97 25.83
N ILE A 81 -12.46 15.31 26.23
CA ILE A 81 -11.22 14.95 25.57
C ILE A 81 -10.37 14.16 26.56
N LEU A 82 -9.83 13.02 26.11
CA LEU A 82 -8.92 12.21 26.89
C LEU A 82 -7.62 12.02 26.11
N ASN A 83 -6.52 12.16 26.79
CA ASN A 83 -5.20 11.84 26.28
C ASN A 83 -4.60 10.71 27.12
N ARG A 84 -3.69 9.97 26.56
CA ARG A 84 -3.03 8.86 27.27
C ARG A 84 -2.35 9.31 28.56
N ASP A 85 -1.67 10.45 28.50
CA ASP A 85 -0.92 11.01 29.64
C ASP A 85 -1.82 11.44 30.82
N ASP A 86 -3.10 11.73 30.55
CA ASP A 86 -4.09 12.08 31.59
C ASP A 86 -4.59 10.85 32.37
N TYR A 87 -4.15 9.66 31.95
CA TYR A 87 -4.62 8.41 32.49
C TYR A 87 -3.52 7.66 33.20
N GLU A 88 -3.65 7.48 34.52
CA GLU A 88 -2.81 6.58 35.29
C GLU A 88 -3.18 5.13 34.91
N THR A 89 -2.51 4.58 33.92
CA THR A 89 -2.64 3.17 33.57
C THR A 89 -1.91 2.34 34.62
N GLY A 90 -2.67 1.78 35.57
CA GLY A 90 -2.12 1.00 36.70
C GLY A 90 -1.40 -0.30 36.33
N ILE A 91 -1.10 -0.58 35.06
CA ILE A 91 -0.62 -1.90 34.62
C ILE A 91 0.59 -1.83 33.70
N ASN A 92 0.82 -0.78 32.93
CA ASN A 92 1.95 -0.71 31.99
C ASN A 92 2.73 0.58 32.12
N ASN A 93 4.04 0.49 31.90
CA ASN A 93 4.89 1.66 31.72
C ASN A 93 4.23 2.61 30.68
N PRO A 94 3.88 3.86 31.03
CA PRO A 94 3.15 4.78 30.17
C PRO A 94 3.87 5.05 28.83
N ASN A 95 5.16 4.73 28.72
CA ASN A 95 5.96 4.88 27.53
C ASN A 95 6.13 3.58 26.69
N SER A 96 5.51 2.47 27.11
CA SER A 96 5.61 1.22 26.32
C SER A 96 4.58 1.19 25.22
N PRO A 97 4.97 0.84 23.98
CA PRO A 97 4.03 0.61 22.89
C PRO A 97 3.12 -0.58 23.18
N VAL A 98 1.81 -0.46 22.95
CA VAL A 98 0.81 -1.49 23.19
C VAL A 98 -0.04 -1.78 21.96
N GLU A 99 -0.52 -3.01 21.83
CA GLU A 99 -1.50 -3.40 20.80
C GLU A 99 -2.93 -3.09 21.25
N GLU A 100 -3.17 -3.18 22.56
CA GLU A 100 -4.45 -2.91 23.20
C GLU A 100 -4.23 -2.19 24.53
N GLU A 101 -5.07 -1.21 24.81
CA GLU A 101 -5.09 -0.50 26.10
C GLU A 101 -6.50 -0.44 26.66
N ARG A 102 -6.65 -0.69 27.98
CA ARG A 102 -7.93 -0.66 28.69
C ARG A 102 -7.93 0.45 29.72
N PHE A 103 -9.01 1.20 29.76
CA PHE A 103 -9.20 2.31 30.69
C PHE A 103 -10.68 2.50 31.00
N LYS A 104 -10.96 3.33 32.01
CA LYS A 104 -12.32 3.63 32.45
C LYS A 104 -12.57 5.14 32.38
N VAL A 105 -13.77 5.52 32.01
CA VAL A 105 -14.18 6.91 31.85
C VAL A 105 -15.51 7.13 32.55
N ILE A 106 -15.65 8.24 33.23
CA ILE A 106 -16.95 8.66 33.76
C ILE A 106 -17.62 9.54 32.71
N LEU A 107 -18.78 9.10 32.22
CA LEU A 107 -19.61 9.81 31.25
C LEU A 107 -21.06 9.90 31.74
N PRO A 108 -21.78 11.00 31.46
CA PRO A 108 -23.24 11.00 31.58
C PRO A 108 -23.87 9.93 30.66
N SER A 109 -25.05 9.41 31.05
CA SER A 109 -25.82 8.58 30.14
C SER A 109 -26.24 9.37 28.91
N GLY A 110 -26.11 8.74 27.73
CA GLY A 110 -26.42 9.36 26.45
C GLY A 110 -25.73 8.71 25.26
N SER A 111 -26.05 9.20 24.08
CA SER A 111 -25.42 8.76 22.83
C SER A 111 -24.19 9.60 22.54
N TYR A 112 -23.08 8.94 22.25
CA TYR A 112 -21.81 9.58 21.93
C TYR A 112 -21.25 9.07 20.63
N ARG A 113 -20.48 9.94 19.96
CA ARG A 113 -19.59 9.60 18.86
C ARG A 113 -18.17 9.78 19.34
N VAL A 114 -17.41 8.69 19.35
CA VAL A 114 -16.03 8.69 19.82
C VAL A 114 -15.11 8.70 18.60
N ILE A 115 -14.30 9.74 18.50
CA ILE A 115 -13.28 9.92 17.48
C ILE A 115 -11.94 9.59 18.14
N ALA A 116 -11.20 8.64 17.58
CA ALA A 116 -9.94 8.18 18.13
C ALA A 116 -8.78 8.52 17.18
N PHE A 117 -7.74 9.06 17.75
CA PHE A 117 -6.44 9.30 17.10
C PHE A 117 -5.38 8.57 17.93
N ALA A 118 -4.58 7.72 17.28
CA ALA A 118 -3.43 7.11 17.92
C ALA A 118 -2.17 7.45 17.14
N ASN A 119 -1.08 7.73 17.88
CA ASN A 119 0.20 8.15 17.31
C ASN A 119 0.10 9.43 16.46
N ILE A 120 -0.80 10.32 16.81
CA ILE A 120 -1.03 11.60 16.15
C ILE A 120 -1.13 12.69 17.22
N SER A 121 -0.18 13.58 17.25
CA SER A 121 -0.18 14.71 18.17
C SER A 121 -1.23 15.78 17.78
N GLU A 122 -1.60 16.61 18.72
CA GLU A 122 -2.51 17.74 18.48
C GLU A 122 -1.97 18.71 17.41
N ALA A 123 -0.65 18.98 17.47
CA ALA A 123 0.01 19.84 16.50
C ALA A 123 -0.06 19.27 15.07
N GLU A 124 0.07 17.95 14.93
CA GLU A 124 -0.06 17.26 13.64
C GLU A 124 -1.50 17.26 13.15
N LEU A 125 -2.50 17.06 14.02
CA LEU A 125 -3.91 17.17 13.65
C LEU A 125 -4.23 18.55 13.10
N LYS A 126 -3.75 19.60 13.77
CA LYS A 126 -3.92 20.99 13.33
C LYS A 126 -3.23 21.23 11.98
N THR A 127 -1.97 20.83 11.85
CA THR A 127 -1.16 21.12 10.67
C THR A 127 -1.60 20.30 9.46
N ASN A 128 -1.85 19.00 9.63
CA ASN A 128 -2.04 18.07 8.54
C ASN A 128 -3.52 17.83 8.20
N ALA A 129 -4.42 17.92 9.17
CA ALA A 129 -5.86 17.72 8.96
C ALA A 129 -6.68 19.01 9.11
N GLY A 130 -6.10 20.07 9.69
CA GLY A 130 -6.82 21.31 9.99
C GLY A 130 -7.84 21.13 11.12
N LEU A 131 -7.62 20.18 12.04
CA LEU A 131 -8.52 19.88 13.14
C LEU A 131 -7.93 20.32 14.47
N GLU A 132 -8.73 21.04 15.23
CA GLU A 132 -8.52 21.38 16.64
C GLU A 132 -9.79 21.01 17.39
N PHE A 133 -9.65 20.58 18.64
CA PHE A 133 -10.77 20.21 19.49
C PHE A 133 -10.58 20.82 20.88
N ALA A 134 -11.62 21.46 21.37
CA ALA A 134 -11.73 21.86 22.78
C ALA A 134 -13.09 21.41 23.35
N GLU A 135 -13.13 21.12 24.64
CA GLU A 135 -14.41 20.81 25.30
C GLU A 135 -15.37 22.00 25.19
N GLY A 136 -16.57 21.72 24.76
CA GLY A 136 -17.58 22.72 24.48
C GLY A 136 -17.72 23.12 23.00
N ASP A 137 -16.76 22.77 22.15
CA ASP A 137 -16.82 23.07 20.72
C ASP A 137 -17.94 22.31 20.02
N GLU A 138 -18.60 22.97 19.06
CA GLU A 138 -19.45 22.29 18.09
C GLU A 138 -18.62 21.76 16.93
N VAL A 139 -18.83 20.49 16.55
CA VAL A 139 -18.06 19.82 15.51
C VAL A 139 -18.94 19.23 14.42
N ASN A 140 -18.47 19.28 13.20
CA ASN A 140 -19.14 18.66 12.06
C ASN A 140 -18.55 17.25 11.82
N ILE A 141 -19.17 16.22 12.42
CA ILE A 141 -18.72 14.84 12.31
C ILE A 141 -18.58 14.38 10.85
N PRO A 142 -19.57 14.58 9.95
CA PRO A 142 -19.40 14.23 8.54
C PRO A 142 -18.19 14.90 7.88
N ALA A 143 -17.89 16.14 8.20
CA ALA A 143 -16.73 16.85 7.66
C ALA A 143 -15.42 16.24 8.20
N ILE A 144 -15.36 15.90 9.48
CA ILE A 144 -14.20 15.25 10.11
C ILE A 144 -13.93 13.88 9.48
N LEU A 145 -14.97 13.03 9.38
CA LEU A 145 -14.85 11.68 8.80
C LEU A 145 -14.49 11.69 7.32
N ASN A 146 -14.88 12.75 6.58
CA ASN A 146 -14.49 12.96 5.20
C ASN A 146 -13.22 13.80 5.04
N GLY A 147 -12.55 14.11 6.13
CA GLY A 147 -11.30 14.86 6.16
C GLY A 147 -10.15 14.15 5.43
N SER A 148 -9.13 14.91 5.13
CA SER A 148 -7.89 14.39 4.53
C SER A 148 -6.68 14.78 5.36
N TRP A 149 -5.72 13.88 5.41
CA TRP A 149 -4.40 14.13 5.95
C TRP A 149 -3.49 14.63 4.83
N ARG A 150 -2.88 15.79 5.00
CA ARG A 150 -2.14 16.50 3.93
C ARG A 150 -0.65 16.24 3.93
N ASN A 151 -0.12 15.52 4.90
CA ASN A 151 1.29 15.21 4.92
C ASN A 151 1.59 13.97 4.08
N ASN A 152 2.77 13.96 3.48
CA ASN A 152 3.29 12.79 2.80
C ASN A 152 3.56 11.69 3.83
N LEU A 153 2.71 10.66 3.85
CA LEU A 153 2.86 9.47 4.67
C LEU A 153 3.81 8.45 4.04
N ASN A 154 4.70 8.86 3.14
CA ASN A 154 5.78 8.01 2.67
C ASN A 154 6.85 7.90 3.76
N LEU A 155 6.61 6.98 4.64
CA LEU A 155 7.23 6.85 5.93
C LEU A 155 8.41 5.90 5.82
N TRP A 156 9.37 6.27 5.01
CA TRP A 156 10.61 5.53 4.83
C TRP A 156 11.48 5.46 6.09
N ASN A 157 11.28 6.38 7.01
CA ASN A 157 12.05 6.52 8.25
C ASN A 157 11.27 6.13 9.51
N ILE A 158 10.15 5.42 9.39
CA ILE A 158 9.35 5.02 10.57
C ILE A 158 10.03 3.96 11.46
N GLN A 159 11.27 3.63 11.26
CA GLN A 159 11.93 2.78 12.26
C GLN A 159 11.95 3.41 13.67
N SER A 160 11.79 4.72 13.78
CA SER A 160 11.72 5.45 15.05
C SER A 160 10.35 6.01 15.41
N ASP A 161 9.50 6.31 14.42
CA ASP A 161 8.25 7.00 14.65
C ASP A 161 7.06 6.02 14.59
N ALA A 162 6.06 6.25 15.42
CA ALA A 162 4.88 5.41 15.43
C ALA A 162 3.96 5.72 14.24
N ILE A 163 3.33 4.68 13.68
CA ILE A 163 2.41 4.82 12.56
C ILE A 163 1.13 5.52 12.99
N PRO A 164 0.71 6.60 12.32
CA PRO A 164 -0.57 7.25 12.58
C PRO A 164 -1.75 6.31 12.39
N MET A 165 -2.72 6.36 13.32
CA MET A 165 -3.93 5.54 13.27
C MET A 165 -5.15 6.39 13.60
N THR A 166 -6.28 6.05 13.01
CA THR A 166 -7.55 6.71 13.28
C THR A 166 -8.67 5.71 13.47
N GLY A 167 -9.63 6.05 14.32
CA GLY A 167 -10.80 5.24 14.59
C GLY A 167 -12.04 6.08 14.89
N TYR A 168 -13.19 5.48 14.71
CA TYR A 168 -14.48 6.12 14.99
C TYR A 168 -15.50 5.09 15.42
N ARG A 169 -16.28 5.41 16.47
CA ARG A 169 -17.38 4.58 16.93
C ARG A 169 -18.51 5.41 17.51
N SER A 170 -19.74 5.03 17.21
CA SER A 170 -20.91 5.49 17.96
C SER A 170 -21.18 4.53 19.12
N ILE A 171 -21.43 5.07 20.29
CA ILE A 171 -21.76 4.33 21.50
C ILE A 171 -23.00 4.92 22.15
N GLU A 172 -23.68 4.11 22.95
CA GLU A 172 -24.77 4.52 23.81
C GLU A 172 -24.45 4.12 25.23
N VAL A 173 -24.23 5.11 26.09
CA VAL A 173 -23.97 4.93 27.52
C VAL A 173 -25.29 4.89 28.25
N THR A 174 -25.56 3.79 28.92
CA THR A 174 -26.79 3.59 29.70
C THR A 174 -26.46 3.54 31.18
N ASN A 175 -27.48 3.49 32.09
CA ASN A 175 -27.23 3.36 33.51
C ASN A 175 -26.92 1.91 33.97
N ARG A 176 -26.42 1.06 33.05
CA ARG A 176 -26.08 -0.33 33.39
C ARG A 176 -24.71 -0.37 34.05
N VAL A 177 -24.61 -1.24 35.03
CA VAL A 177 -23.34 -1.57 35.70
C VAL A 177 -22.45 -2.36 34.70
N GLU A 178 -21.17 -1.99 34.59
CA GLU A 178 -20.15 -2.68 33.76
C GLU A 178 -20.33 -2.59 32.23
N GLU A 179 -20.73 -1.44 31.74
CA GLU A 179 -20.68 -1.22 30.29
C GLU A 179 -19.24 -1.17 29.78
N SER A 180 -19.00 -1.81 28.64
CA SER A 180 -17.70 -1.79 27.99
C SER A 180 -17.83 -1.58 26.49
N PHE A 181 -16.94 -0.77 25.93
CA PHE A 181 -16.88 -0.45 24.50
C PHE A 181 -15.47 -0.68 23.96
N ALA A 182 -15.37 -1.36 22.82
CA ALA A 182 -14.13 -1.46 22.07
C ALA A 182 -14.07 -0.36 21.01
N ILE A 183 -12.95 0.32 20.90
CA ILE A 183 -12.64 1.30 19.84
C ILE A 183 -11.46 0.75 19.07
N GLU A 184 -11.64 0.53 17.77
CA GLU A 184 -10.58 0.07 16.90
C GLU A 184 -9.98 1.27 16.17
N VAL A 185 -8.65 1.39 16.19
CA VAL A 185 -7.89 2.35 15.38
C VAL A 185 -7.16 1.62 14.26
N VAL A 186 -7.14 2.26 13.11
CA VAL A 186 -6.65 1.68 11.87
C VAL A 186 -5.42 2.45 11.41
N ARG A 187 -4.32 1.75 11.15
CA ARG A 187 -3.09 2.33 10.60
C ARG A 187 -3.36 3.02 9.27
N MET A 188 -2.84 4.23 9.09
CA MET A 188 -3.06 5.02 7.87
C MET A 188 -2.16 4.59 6.71
N THR A 189 -1.27 3.63 6.93
CA THR A 189 -0.34 3.10 5.93
C THR A 189 -0.53 1.60 5.72
N ALA A 190 -0.04 1.10 4.59
CA ALA A 190 0.21 -0.31 4.34
C ALA A 190 1.66 -0.64 4.66
N LYS A 191 1.92 -1.88 5.10
CA LYS A 191 3.25 -2.48 5.24
C LYS A 191 3.60 -3.24 3.97
N VAL A 192 4.73 -2.94 3.38
CA VAL A 192 5.27 -3.66 2.23
C VAL A 192 6.57 -4.35 2.66
N GLU A 193 6.60 -5.65 2.53
CA GLU A 193 7.76 -6.48 2.87
C GLU A 193 8.29 -7.17 1.63
N PHE A 194 9.56 -6.95 1.32
CA PHE A 194 10.28 -7.70 0.31
C PHE A 194 10.97 -8.90 0.94
N LEU A 195 10.82 -10.06 0.31
CA LEU A 195 11.53 -11.28 0.68
C LEU A 195 12.48 -11.65 -0.46
N PHE A 196 13.77 -11.42 -0.26
CA PHE A 196 14.79 -11.67 -1.25
C PHE A 196 15.36 -13.08 -1.13
N THR A 197 15.43 -13.77 -2.26
CA THR A 197 16.10 -15.08 -2.40
C THR A 197 17.18 -14.96 -3.45
N ASN A 198 18.41 -15.34 -3.10
CA ASN A 198 19.56 -15.28 -3.97
C ASN A 198 20.12 -16.68 -4.26
N PRO A 199 19.66 -17.38 -5.32
CA PRO A 199 20.22 -18.67 -5.71
C PRO A 199 21.53 -18.57 -6.51
N LEU A 200 22.08 -17.35 -6.69
CA LEU A 200 23.29 -17.10 -7.45
C LEU A 200 24.56 -17.41 -6.64
N ALA A 201 25.68 -17.49 -7.32
CA ALA A 201 26.96 -17.73 -6.68
C ALA A 201 27.61 -16.49 -6.06
N ASP A 202 27.14 -15.30 -6.45
CA ASP A 202 27.63 -14.01 -5.97
C ASP A 202 26.62 -13.35 -5.05
N ASP A 203 27.12 -12.56 -4.11
CA ASP A 203 26.28 -11.73 -3.27
C ASP A 203 25.56 -10.66 -4.06
N ILE A 204 24.32 -10.39 -3.69
CA ILE A 204 23.52 -9.28 -4.20
C ILE A 204 23.36 -8.21 -3.10
N THR A 205 23.60 -6.97 -3.43
CA THR A 205 23.23 -5.84 -2.58
C THR A 205 22.04 -5.12 -3.19
N VAL A 206 20.93 -5.08 -2.48
CA VAL A 206 19.76 -4.25 -2.84
C VAL A 206 20.03 -2.85 -2.32
N THR A 207 20.15 -1.87 -3.19
CA THR A 207 20.49 -0.48 -2.84
C THR A 207 19.28 0.44 -2.83
N SER A 208 18.18 0.03 -3.47
CA SER A 208 16.92 0.76 -3.44
C SER A 208 15.74 -0.18 -3.68
N VAL A 209 14.64 0.10 -3.00
CA VAL A 209 13.31 -0.50 -3.27
C VAL A 209 12.32 0.59 -3.59
N GLY A 210 11.39 0.34 -4.48
CA GLY A 210 10.39 1.32 -4.89
C GLY A 210 9.08 0.68 -5.32
N ILE A 211 8.03 1.47 -5.23
CA ILE A 211 6.69 1.13 -5.71
C ILE A 211 6.10 2.33 -6.46
N ASP A 212 5.43 2.08 -7.57
CA ASP A 212 4.80 3.08 -8.42
C ASP A 212 3.43 2.60 -8.93
N PRO A 213 2.40 3.45 -8.88
CA PRO A 213 2.35 4.75 -8.22
C PRO A 213 1.75 4.64 -6.81
N VAL A 214 2.24 5.44 -5.87
CA VAL A 214 1.63 5.60 -4.55
C VAL A 214 1.18 7.04 -4.33
N THR A 215 0.25 7.25 -3.42
CA THR A 215 -0.22 8.58 -3.04
C THR A 215 0.89 9.35 -2.35
N THR A 216 1.21 10.55 -2.84
CA THR A 216 2.32 11.37 -2.33
C THR A 216 1.88 12.67 -1.66
N SER A 217 0.61 13.07 -1.77
CA SER A 217 0.14 14.38 -1.30
C SER A 217 -0.86 14.37 -0.17
N ARG A 218 -1.78 13.44 -0.19
CA ARG A 218 -2.83 13.32 0.84
C ARG A 218 -3.47 11.95 0.85
N VAL A 219 -3.91 11.54 2.04
CA VAL A 219 -4.73 10.35 2.26
C VAL A 219 -6.02 10.70 2.98
N SER A 220 -6.99 9.82 3.01
CA SER A 220 -8.17 10.00 3.86
C SER A 220 -7.75 10.01 5.33
N LEU A 221 -8.32 10.90 6.13
CA LEU A 221 -8.06 10.88 7.57
C LEU A 221 -8.66 9.61 8.20
N PHE A 222 -9.88 9.28 7.83
CA PHE A 222 -10.54 8.03 8.23
C PHE A 222 -10.74 7.10 7.02
N PRO A 223 -10.85 5.77 7.21
CA PRO A 223 -11.17 4.84 6.14
C PRO A 223 -12.48 5.24 5.45
N ARG A 224 -12.47 5.35 4.12
CA ARG A 224 -13.65 5.77 3.34
C ARG A 224 -14.31 4.59 2.65
N SER A 225 -15.62 4.57 2.63
CA SER A 225 -16.41 3.65 1.81
C SER A 225 -16.21 3.93 0.31
N ARG A 226 -16.25 2.90 -0.54
CA ARG A 226 -16.24 3.02 -2.02
C ARG A 226 -17.41 3.83 -2.56
N SER A 227 -18.53 3.84 -1.88
CA SER A 227 -19.66 4.68 -2.23
C SER A 227 -19.38 6.18 -2.04
N GLY A 228 -18.21 6.52 -1.49
CA GLY A 228 -17.84 7.92 -1.20
C GLY A 228 -18.59 8.54 -0.03
N VAL A 229 -19.43 7.78 0.63
CA VAL A 229 -20.27 8.25 1.75
C VAL A 229 -19.91 7.48 3.02
N GLY A 230 -19.40 8.21 4.01
CA GLY A 230 -19.20 7.71 5.37
C GLY A 230 -17.95 6.86 5.60
N TYR A 231 -17.75 6.52 6.85
CA TYR A 231 -16.72 5.67 7.39
C TYR A 231 -16.97 4.20 7.02
N SER A 232 -15.92 3.47 6.67
CA SER A 232 -15.99 2.03 6.42
C SER A 232 -15.03 1.30 7.35
N HIS A 233 -15.51 0.22 7.98
CA HIS A 233 -14.60 -0.74 8.63
C HIS A 233 -13.77 -1.47 7.58
N LEU A 234 -12.49 -1.67 7.89
CA LEU A 234 -11.59 -2.47 7.07
C LEU A 234 -12.08 -3.91 7.01
N GLY A 235 -12.05 -4.46 5.80
CA GLY A 235 -12.56 -5.81 5.53
C GLY A 235 -13.54 -5.85 4.37
N ASN A 236 -14.20 -4.74 4.06
CA ASN A 236 -14.98 -4.58 2.85
C ASN A 236 -14.17 -3.74 1.85
N SER A 237 -13.49 -4.35 0.98
CA SER A 237 -12.74 -3.98 -0.23
C SER A 237 -13.16 -2.72 -1.01
N ALA A 238 -13.51 -1.62 -0.35
CA ALA A 238 -14.32 -0.59 -0.96
C ALA A 238 -13.86 0.83 -0.63
N TYR A 239 -12.62 1.20 -1.03
CA TYR A 239 -12.12 2.55 -0.92
C TYR A 239 -12.35 3.37 -2.19
N SER A 240 -12.63 4.66 -2.02
CA SER A 240 -12.64 5.62 -3.12
C SER A 240 -11.37 6.46 -3.10
N PRO A 241 -10.75 6.73 -4.27
CA PRO A 241 -9.62 7.64 -4.32
C PRO A 241 -10.04 9.02 -3.82
N LEU A 242 -9.13 9.70 -3.12
CA LEU A 242 -9.34 11.09 -2.74
C LEU A 242 -9.31 11.96 -4.00
N ALA A 243 -10.27 12.86 -4.11
CA ALA A 243 -10.22 13.89 -5.12
C ALA A 243 -8.94 14.73 -4.98
N ASN A 244 -8.23 14.95 -6.08
CA ASN A 244 -6.97 15.71 -6.14
C ASN A 244 -5.79 15.09 -5.36
N ALA A 245 -5.78 13.78 -5.10
CA ALA A 245 -4.57 13.10 -4.68
C ALA A 245 -3.58 13.03 -5.84
N THR A 246 -2.31 13.28 -5.57
CA THR A 246 -1.22 13.07 -6.53
C THR A 246 -0.56 11.73 -6.28
N TYR A 247 -0.16 11.08 -7.35
CA TYR A 247 0.47 9.78 -7.34
C TYR A 247 1.82 9.85 -8.03
N ALA A 248 2.83 9.22 -7.47
CA ALA A 248 4.17 9.13 -8.06
C ALA A 248 4.86 7.85 -7.61
N ALA A 249 5.96 7.52 -8.30
CA ALA A 249 6.90 6.52 -7.83
C ALA A 249 7.53 6.98 -6.51
N VAL A 250 7.59 6.09 -5.56
CA VAL A 250 8.29 6.31 -4.30
C VAL A 250 9.39 5.27 -4.19
N THR A 251 10.60 5.74 -3.96
CA THR A 251 11.79 4.89 -3.81
C THR A 251 12.43 5.12 -2.44
N ASN A 252 12.92 4.05 -1.84
CA ASN A 252 13.66 4.10 -0.59
C ASN A 252 15.07 3.55 -0.79
N PRO A 253 16.11 4.34 -0.49
CA PRO A 253 17.46 3.80 -0.38
C PRO A 253 17.51 2.77 0.74
N VAL A 254 18.09 1.63 0.45
CA VAL A 254 18.33 0.57 1.41
C VAL A 254 19.78 0.06 1.22
N ASP A 255 20.27 -0.73 2.15
CA ASP A 255 21.54 -1.43 2.02
C ASP A 255 21.35 -2.85 2.56
N VAL A 256 20.70 -3.68 1.72
CA VAL A 256 20.37 -5.06 2.10
C VAL A 256 21.27 -6.00 1.33
N ARG A 257 22.18 -6.65 2.03
CA ARG A 257 23.01 -7.73 1.47
C ARG A 257 22.21 -9.03 1.53
N VAL A 258 22.12 -9.70 0.39
CA VAL A 258 21.56 -11.04 0.23
C VAL A 258 22.69 -11.92 -0.25
N ALA A 259 23.30 -12.70 0.65
CA ALA A 259 24.46 -13.53 0.31
C ALA A 259 24.08 -14.63 -0.69
N ALA A 260 25.09 -15.20 -1.32
CA ALA A 260 24.92 -16.36 -2.20
C ALA A 260 24.26 -17.51 -1.43
N GLY A 261 23.12 -18.01 -1.94
CA GLY A 261 22.35 -19.08 -1.33
C GLY A 261 21.38 -18.62 -0.22
N ASP A 262 21.32 -17.33 0.13
CA ASP A 262 20.37 -16.84 1.12
C ASP A 262 18.93 -16.90 0.60
N GLU A 263 18.01 -17.24 1.51
CA GLU A 263 16.58 -17.28 1.26
C GLU A 263 15.84 -16.38 2.25
N ASN A 264 14.80 -15.70 1.77
CA ASN A 264 13.88 -14.90 2.59
C ASN A 264 14.53 -13.77 3.41
N VAL A 265 15.61 -13.18 2.89
CA VAL A 265 16.18 -11.96 3.48
C VAL A 265 15.17 -10.84 3.31
N SER A 266 14.70 -10.26 4.41
CA SER A 266 13.60 -9.30 4.35
C SER A 266 14.03 -7.85 4.49
N THR A 267 13.30 -6.96 3.85
CA THR A 267 13.27 -5.54 4.16
C THR A 267 11.83 -5.02 4.08
N THR A 268 11.51 -4.11 4.97
CA THR A 268 10.13 -3.60 5.12
C THR A 268 10.11 -2.10 4.94
N PHE A 269 9.06 -1.60 4.27
CA PHE A 269 8.71 -0.20 4.28
C PHE A 269 7.19 -0.01 4.39
N TYR A 270 6.78 1.21 4.70
CA TYR A 270 5.39 1.58 4.80
C TYR A 270 5.06 2.59 3.70
N CYS A 271 3.94 2.40 3.03
CA CYS A 271 3.43 3.35 2.04
C CYS A 271 2.02 3.80 2.39
N ALA A 272 1.67 4.99 1.96
CA ALA A 272 0.33 5.51 2.10
C ALA A 272 -0.69 4.63 1.36
N GLU A 273 -1.94 4.59 1.85
CA GLU A 273 -3.02 3.98 1.10
C GLU A 273 -3.09 4.60 -0.30
N SER A 274 -3.23 3.77 -1.33
CA SER A 274 -3.18 4.20 -2.71
C SER A 274 -4.22 3.48 -3.53
N ILE A 275 -5.07 4.26 -4.22
CA ILE A 275 -6.12 3.75 -5.07
C ILE A 275 -5.89 4.31 -6.44
N VAL A 276 -5.45 3.46 -7.35
CA VAL A 276 -5.11 3.86 -8.71
C VAL A 276 -6.18 3.38 -9.67
N ASN A 277 -6.84 4.32 -10.32
CA ASN A 277 -7.77 4.02 -11.40
C ASN A 277 -7.03 4.10 -12.74
N ARG A 278 -6.32 3.02 -13.10
CA ARG A 278 -5.67 2.93 -14.41
C ARG A 278 -6.57 2.19 -15.39
N PRO A 279 -6.84 2.77 -16.58
CA PRO A 279 -7.77 2.18 -17.55
C PRO A 279 -7.35 0.81 -18.09
N ASN A 280 -6.07 0.44 -17.97
CA ASN A 280 -5.51 -0.78 -18.54
C ASN A 280 -5.29 -1.91 -17.53
N GLY A 281 -5.81 -1.80 -16.30
CA GLY A 281 -5.65 -2.86 -15.30
C GLY A 281 -4.21 -3.07 -14.83
N ASN A 282 -3.25 -2.24 -15.27
CA ASN A 282 -1.88 -2.30 -14.82
C ASN A 282 -1.82 -1.81 -13.38
N LEU A 283 -1.38 -2.69 -12.55
CA LEU A 283 -1.28 -2.59 -11.13
C LEU A 283 -0.06 -1.75 -10.75
N PHE A 284 0.43 -1.98 -9.58
CA PHE A 284 1.64 -1.35 -9.10
C PHE A 284 2.87 -1.97 -9.75
N THR A 285 3.86 -1.13 -10.03
CA THR A 285 5.19 -1.56 -10.49
C THR A 285 6.14 -1.51 -9.30
N ILE A 286 6.89 -2.58 -9.11
CA ILE A 286 8.02 -2.62 -8.18
C ILE A 286 9.28 -2.31 -8.94
N ALA A 287 10.12 -1.44 -8.38
CA ALA A 287 11.44 -1.10 -8.89
C ALA A 287 12.50 -1.39 -7.84
N LEU A 288 13.52 -2.15 -8.19
CA LEU A 288 14.65 -2.48 -7.32
C LEU A 288 15.93 -2.01 -8.00
N LYS A 289 16.80 -1.34 -7.25
CA LYS A 289 18.19 -1.18 -7.67
C LYS A 289 19.03 -2.20 -6.94
N VAL A 290 19.82 -2.94 -7.70
CA VAL A 290 20.63 -4.04 -7.17
C VAL A 290 22.04 -3.99 -7.73
N ARG A 291 23.00 -4.50 -6.98
CA ARG A 291 24.39 -4.65 -7.39
C ARG A 291 24.85 -6.07 -7.07
N GLN A 292 25.34 -6.79 -8.07
CA GLN A 292 25.93 -8.11 -7.92
C GLN A 292 27.43 -7.98 -7.68
N GLY A 293 27.91 -8.44 -6.54
CA GLY A 293 29.30 -8.30 -6.12
C GLY A 293 29.79 -6.85 -6.19
N ASN A 294 30.84 -6.60 -6.96
CA ASN A 294 31.42 -5.27 -7.23
C ASN A 294 30.95 -4.69 -8.59
N GLY A 295 29.93 -5.26 -9.19
CA GLY A 295 29.39 -4.81 -10.49
C GLY A 295 28.71 -3.46 -10.44
N ALA A 296 28.24 -3.00 -11.59
CA ALA A 296 27.41 -1.80 -11.68
C ALA A 296 26.02 -2.02 -11.06
N GLU A 297 25.40 -0.94 -10.64
CA GLU A 297 24.03 -0.96 -10.16
C GLU A 297 23.06 -1.15 -11.33
N GLU A 298 22.11 -2.03 -11.16
CA GLU A 298 21.08 -2.36 -12.16
C GLU A 298 19.68 -2.07 -11.63
N LEU A 299 18.80 -1.65 -12.53
CA LEU A 299 17.37 -1.49 -12.27
C LEU A 299 16.62 -2.75 -12.67
N ILE A 300 15.89 -3.34 -11.75
CA ILE A 300 14.97 -4.45 -11.97
C ILE A 300 13.56 -3.97 -11.71
N GLN A 301 12.63 -4.22 -12.64
CA GLN A 301 11.24 -3.81 -12.52
C GLN A 301 10.30 -4.99 -12.69
N TYR A 302 9.23 -5.01 -11.88
CA TYR A 302 8.17 -6.01 -11.93
C TYR A 302 6.81 -5.34 -11.87
N ASN A 303 5.84 -5.91 -12.58
CA ASN A 303 4.42 -5.62 -12.31
C ASN A 303 3.94 -6.51 -11.17
N LEU A 304 3.30 -5.92 -10.18
CA LEU A 304 2.55 -6.69 -9.17
C LEU A 304 1.29 -7.24 -9.84
N THR A 305 1.37 -8.50 -10.30
CA THR A 305 0.27 -9.16 -11.02
C THR A 305 -0.65 -9.98 -10.13
N HIS A 306 -0.25 -10.17 -8.87
CA HIS A 306 -0.94 -11.10 -7.98
C HIS A 306 -2.02 -10.40 -7.17
N ASP A 307 -3.29 -10.73 -7.38
CA ASP A 307 -4.50 -10.44 -6.57
C ASP A 307 -4.66 -9.06 -5.92
N ILE A 308 -3.64 -8.20 -6.01
CA ILE A 308 -3.72 -6.82 -5.60
C ILE A 308 -4.55 -6.12 -6.68
N LYS A 309 -5.80 -6.01 -6.39
CA LYS A 309 -6.73 -5.14 -7.11
C LYS A 309 -6.08 -3.75 -7.16
N ASN A 310 -6.50 -2.89 -8.03
CA ASN A 310 -5.99 -1.53 -8.32
C ASN A 310 -5.83 -0.61 -7.09
N TYR A 311 -5.52 -1.15 -5.91
CA TYR A 311 -5.43 -0.38 -4.67
C TYR A 311 -4.53 -1.06 -3.62
N ILE A 312 -3.83 -0.24 -2.85
CA ILE A 312 -3.19 -0.57 -1.59
C ILE A 312 -4.05 0.05 -0.50
N ASN A 313 -4.63 -0.76 0.37
CA ASN A 313 -5.41 -0.25 1.49
C ASN A 313 -4.47 0.08 2.66
N ARG A 314 -4.89 1.01 3.50
CA ARG A 314 -4.29 1.17 4.83
C ARG A 314 -4.40 -0.16 5.61
N ASN A 315 -3.45 -0.40 6.48
CA ASN A 315 -3.35 -1.60 7.30
C ASN A 315 -3.16 -2.92 6.51
N ASP A 316 -2.96 -2.87 5.19
CA ASP A 316 -2.55 -4.05 4.42
C ASP A 316 -1.11 -4.44 4.76
N TRP A 317 -0.85 -5.75 4.74
CA TRP A 317 0.49 -6.31 4.71
C TRP A 317 0.70 -7.00 3.37
N ILE A 318 1.60 -6.43 2.58
CA ILE A 318 1.91 -6.87 1.21
C ILE A 318 3.28 -7.51 1.25
N VAL A 319 3.35 -8.80 0.96
CA VAL A 319 4.61 -9.55 0.86
C VAL A 319 4.97 -9.73 -0.61
N ILE A 320 6.17 -9.31 -0.97
CA ILE A 320 6.70 -9.35 -2.33
C ILE A 320 7.91 -10.28 -2.38
N PRO A 321 7.74 -11.54 -2.77
CA PRO A 321 8.87 -12.44 -2.98
C PRO A 321 9.64 -12.03 -4.24
N VAL A 322 10.94 -11.92 -4.11
CA VAL A 322 11.87 -11.57 -5.19
C VAL A 322 12.99 -12.61 -5.26
N THR A 323 13.07 -13.36 -6.35
CA THR A 323 14.16 -14.28 -6.61
C THR A 323 15.08 -13.68 -7.66
N PHE A 324 16.35 -13.48 -7.33
CA PHE A 324 17.33 -12.98 -8.26
C PHE A 324 17.68 -14.01 -9.33
N THR A 325 17.98 -13.53 -10.53
CA THR A 325 18.31 -14.37 -11.69
C THR A 325 19.55 -13.84 -12.39
N ASN A 326 20.11 -14.65 -13.29
CA ASN A 326 21.27 -14.29 -14.10
C ASN A 326 20.91 -13.51 -15.38
N TRP A 327 19.67 -12.99 -15.49
CA TRP A 327 19.21 -12.35 -16.72
C TRP A 327 19.21 -10.82 -16.58
N LEU A 328 19.75 -10.14 -17.55
CA LEU A 328 19.70 -8.69 -17.72
C LEU A 328 18.89 -8.39 -18.99
N VAL A 329 17.88 -7.56 -18.87
CA VAL A 329 17.11 -7.05 -20.02
C VAL A 329 17.70 -5.72 -20.43
N GLU A 330 18.22 -5.64 -21.66
CA GLU A 330 18.76 -4.42 -22.25
C GLU A 330 17.86 -3.91 -23.36
N THR A 331 17.91 -2.61 -23.58
CA THR A 331 17.29 -1.94 -24.71
C THR A 331 18.34 -1.11 -25.43
N GLU A 332 18.36 -1.18 -26.74
CA GLU A 332 19.26 -0.41 -27.58
C GLU A 332 18.50 0.20 -28.74
N ALA A 333 18.71 1.49 -29.00
CA ALA A 333 18.18 2.14 -30.18
C ALA A 333 19.01 1.71 -31.41
N LEU A 334 18.33 1.08 -32.35
CA LEU A 334 18.93 0.64 -33.59
C LEU A 334 18.82 1.75 -34.64
N PHE A 335 19.91 1.98 -35.36
CA PHE A 335 20.00 2.99 -36.41
C PHE A 335 20.51 2.37 -37.70
N TYR A 336 19.61 2.19 -38.66
CA TYR A 336 19.97 1.85 -40.00
C TYR A 336 19.86 3.14 -40.83
N PRO A 337 20.98 3.80 -41.27
CA PRO A 337 20.90 5.08 -41.94
C PRO A 337 20.14 4.96 -43.27
N PRO A 338 18.93 5.56 -43.42
CA PRO A 338 18.32 5.74 -44.73
C PRO A 338 19.11 6.77 -45.53
N ILE A 339 18.89 6.82 -46.84
CA ILE A 339 19.41 7.89 -47.64
C ILE A 339 18.79 9.21 -47.17
N GLY A 340 19.56 10.01 -46.42
CA GLY A 340 19.09 11.26 -45.81
C GLY A 340 19.35 11.40 -44.31
N GLY A 341 19.81 10.33 -43.66
CA GLY A 341 20.16 10.34 -42.23
C GLY A 341 18.99 10.07 -41.27
N TYR A 342 19.32 9.63 -40.07
CA TYR A 342 18.38 9.47 -38.97
C TYR A 342 18.30 10.70 -38.08
N PRO A 343 17.21 10.83 -37.30
CA PRO A 343 17.21 11.78 -36.18
C PRO A 343 18.45 11.59 -35.33
N GLU A 344 19.13 12.67 -35.01
CA GLU A 344 20.17 12.62 -33.96
C GLU A 344 19.58 12.10 -32.67
N VAL A 345 20.24 11.11 -32.07
CA VAL A 345 19.76 10.54 -30.80
C VAL A 345 20.87 10.53 -29.78
N LYS A 346 20.49 10.84 -28.52
CA LYS A 346 21.35 10.67 -27.38
C LYS A 346 20.71 9.63 -26.46
N ALA A 347 21.48 8.59 -26.13
CA ALA A 347 21.07 7.59 -25.16
C ALA A 347 21.75 7.87 -23.81
N ALA A 348 20.96 7.93 -22.75
CA ALA A 348 21.43 8.13 -21.38
C ALA A 348 20.69 7.20 -20.42
N THR A 349 21.15 7.14 -19.20
CA THR A 349 20.42 6.50 -18.08
C THR A 349 20.08 7.59 -17.07
N ASP A 350 18.84 7.72 -16.70
CA ASP A 350 18.41 8.73 -15.72
C ASP A 350 18.76 8.32 -14.28
N ALA A 351 18.45 9.20 -13.33
CA ALA A 351 18.72 8.96 -11.91
C ALA A 351 17.95 7.74 -11.33
N THR A 352 16.88 7.31 -11.99
CA THR A 352 16.10 6.13 -11.59
C THR A 352 16.67 4.83 -12.16
N GLY A 353 17.62 4.91 -13.09
CA GLY A 353 18.21 3.76 -13.79
C GLY A 353 17.47 3.39 -15.09
N CYS A 354 16.46 4.17 -15.50
CA CYS A 354 15.76 3.97 -16.77
C CYS A 354 16.57 4.53 -17.96
N ARG A 355 16.50 3.82 -19.09
CA ARG A 355 17.07 4.33 -20.34
C ARG A 355 16.23 5.48 -20.88
N VAL A 356 16.91 6.52 -21.33
CA VAL A 356 16.32 7.72 -21.95
C VAL A 356 16.91 7.88 -23.34
N TYR A 357 16.08 7.87 -24.35
CA TYR A 357 16.44 8.13 -25.74
C TYR A 357 15.90 9.51 -26.13
N THR A 358 16.79 10.47 -26.36
CA THR A 358 16.43 11.82 -26.73
C THR A 358 16.70 12.02 -28.24
N PHE A 359 15.68 12.43 -28.97
CA PHE A 359 15.70 12.62 -30.42
C PHE A 359 15.59 14.11 -30.76
N GLY A 360 16.51 14.61 -31.58
CA GLY A 360 16.58 16.01 -32.05
C GLY A 360 15.57 16.36 -33.11
N THR A 361 15.10 15.40 -33.92
CA THR A 361 14.18 15.60 -35.03
C THR A 361 13.01 14.63 -35.02
N GLU A 362 11.96 14.93 -35.80
CA GLU A 362 10.91 13.95 -36.12
C GLU A 362 11.43 12.83 -36.99
N GLY A 363 10.76 11.71 -37.03
CA GLY A 363 11.06 10.58 -37.90
C GLY A 363 10.85 9.22 -37.26
N GLU A 364 11.11 8.19 -38.03
CA GLU A 364 11.00 6.80 -37.57
C GLU A 364 12.11 6.50 -36.55
N PHE A 365 11.79 5.70 -35.59
CA PHE A 365 12.75 5.15 -34.63
C PHE A 365 12.50 3.67 -34.41
N GLU A 366 13.54 2.97 -34.00
CA GLU A 366 13.56 1.56 -33.74
C GLU A 366 14.43 1.29 -32.49
N ILE A 367 13.90 0.58 -31.52
CA ILE A 367 14.59 0.20 -30.28
C ILE A 367 14.52 -1.30 -30.13
N ALA A 368 15.66 -1.98 -30.28
CA ALA A 368 15.76 -3.41 -30.05
C ALA A 368 15.71 -3.73 -28.55
N VAL A 369 15.08 -4.85 -28.21
CA VAL A 369 15.07 -5.40 -26.86
C VAL A 369 15.85 -6.72 -26.86
N SER A 370 16.90 -6.79 -26.05
CA SER A 370 17.73 -7.98 -25.90
C SER A 370 17.78 -8.45 -24.45
N VAL A 371 18.14 -9.70 -24.25
CA VAL A 371 18.35 -10.31 -22.93
C VAL A 371 19.77 -10.84 -22.86
N ILE A 372 20.52 -10.43 -21.84
CA ILE A 372 21.90 -10.86 -21.62
C ILE A 372 21.93 -11.86 -20.44
N ASP A 373 22.62 -12.99 -20.64
CA ASP A 373 22.98 -13.88 -19.54
C ASP A 373 24.20 -13.32 -18.79
N LYS A 374 24.01 -12.87 -17.57
CA LYS A 374 25.05 -12.26 -16.75
C LYS A 374 26.20 -13.20 -16.40
N ARG A 375 25.98 -14.53 -16.43
CA ARG A 375 27.00 -15.53 -16.12
C ARG A 375 28.15 -15.52 -17.14
N ASN A 376 27.86 -15.15 -18.36
CA ASN A 376 28.82 -15.22 -19.48
C ASN A 376 28.84 -13.96 -20.35
N GLY A 377 27.96 -12.98 -20.10
CA GLY A 377 27.84 -11.75 -20.88
C GLY A 377 27.28 -11.95 -22.31
N VAL A 378 26.67 -13.10 -22.61
CA VAL A 378 26.20 -13.44 -23.94
C VAL A 378 24.71 -13.14 -24.07
N ALA A 379 24.33 -12.55 -25.22
CA ALA A 379 22.93 -12.32 -25.52
C ALA A 379 22.17 -13.66 -25.65
N LEU A 380 21.02 -13.72 -25.02
CA LEU A 380 20.10 -14.86 -25.14
C LEU A 380 19.52 -14.90 -26.55
N ALA A 381 19.43 -16.07 -27.13
CA ALA A 381 18.85 -16.23 -28.45
C ALA A 381 17.40 -15.72 -28.47
N PRO A 382 16.93 -15.02 -29.52
CA PRO A 382 15.56 -14.49 -29.59
C PRO A 382 14.48 -15.57 -29.44
N ALA A 383 14.77 -16.81 -29.72
CA ALA A 383 13.88 -17.95 -29.46
C ALA A 383 13.60 -18.19 -27.97
N ASN A 384 14.43 -17.66 -27.08
CA ASN A 384 14.38 -17.91 -25.64
C ASN A 384 13.73 -16.77 -24.83
N TYR A 385 13.22 -15.76 -25.48
CA TYR A 385 12.43 -14.71 -24.82
C TYR A 385 11.31 -14.20 -25.71
N ARG A 386 10.31 -13.55 -25.10
CA ARG A 386 9.21 -12.85 -25.77
C ARG A 386 8.98 -11.51 -25.13
N VAL A 387 8.75 -10.51 -25.95
CA VAL A 387 8.40 -9.17 -25.49
C VAL A 387 6.91 -8.94 -25.78
N ARG A 388 6.18 -8.43 -24.79
CA ARG A 388 4.74 -8.22 -24.86
C ARG A 388 4.28 -7.02 -24.02
N ASN A 389 3.00 -6.70 -24.10
CA ASN A 389 2.36 -5.68 -23.26
C ASN A 389 3.03 -4.30 -23.39
N LEU A 390 3.24 -3.85 -24.62
CA LEU A 390 3.71 -2.48 -24.86
C LEU A 390 2.66 -1.48 -24.34
N THR A 391 3.09 -0.60 -23.46
CA THR A 391 2.30 0.55 -23.00
C THR A 391 3.05 1.84 -23.27
N VAL A 392 2.33 2.89 -23.62
CA VAL A 392 2.88 4.23 -23.89
C VAL A 392 2.05 5.23 -23.11
N THR A 393 2.72 6.05 -22.29
CA THR A 393 2.09 7.11 -21.50
C THR A 393 2.91 8.40 -21.58
N GLY A 394 2.34 9.53 -21.15
CA GLY A 394 3.01 10.83 -21.17
C GLY A 394 2.60 11.70 -22.34
N ASP A 395 3.54 12.53 -22.83
CA ASP A 395 3.26 13.52 -23.85
C ASP A 395 3.00 12.89 -25.24
N ASN A 396 2.13 13.52 -26.01
CA ASN A 396 1.80 13.06 -27.36
C ASN A 396 2.87 13.53 -28.37
N ILE A 397 4.03 12.89 -28.32
CA ILE A 397 5.20 13.19 -29.19
C ILE A 397 5.25 12.30 -30.44
N PHE A 398 4.27 11.45 -30.66
CA PHE A 398 4.26 10.49 -31.77
C PHE A 398 3.24 10.88 -32.83
N SER A 399 3.65 10.83 -34.10
CA SER A 399 2.72 10.83 -35.24
C SER A 399 2.17 9.42 -35.52
N LYS A 400 2.94 8.37 -35.15
CA LYS A 400 2.50 7.00 -35.09
C LYS A 400 2.91 6.43 -33.74
N THR A 401 1.92 6.10 -32.89
CA THR A 401 2.15 5.48 -31.59
C THR A 401 3.03 4.25 -31.71
N PRO A 402 4.01 4.08 -30.81
CA PRO A 402 4.88 2.92 -30.80
C PRO A 402 4.12 1.61 -30.86
N SER A 403 4.64 0.67 -31.63
CA SER A 403 4.17 -0.70 -31.74
C SER A 403 5.32 -1.66 -31.47
N LEU A 404 4.98 -2.86 -31.02
CA LEU A 404 5.93 -3.92 -30.74
C LEU A 404 5.96 -4.90 -31.91
N THR A 405 7.14 -5.14 -32.43
CA THR A 405 7.40 -6.29 -33.29
C THR A 405 7.83 -7.44 -32.38
N PRO A 406 7.01 -8.48 -32.19
CA PRO A 406 7.41 -9.60 -31.34
C PRO A 406 8.61 -10.29 -31.97
N GLY A 407 9.63 -10.57 -31.19
CA GLY A 407 10.78 -11.35 -31.61
C GLY A 407 10.35 -12.73 -32.12
N THR A 408 10.98 -13.18 -33.18
CA THR A 408 10.83 -14.52 -33.75
C THR A 408 12.19 -15.22 -33.74
N ASP A 409 12.25 -16.49 -34.12
CA ASP A 409 13.51 -17.22 -34.16
C ASP A 409 14.53 -16.48 -35.04
N GLY A 410 15.61 -15.98 -34.41
CA GLY A 410 16.70 -15.28 -35.06
C GLY A 410 16.52 -13.76 -35.19
N VAL A 411 15.36 -13.17 -34.85
CA VAL A 411 15.10 -11.71 -34.91
C VAL A 411 14.73 -11.19 -33.53
N PRO A 412 15.46 -10.19 -32.99
CA PRO A 412 15.09 -9.54 -31.73
C PRO A 412 13.70 -8.91 -31.81
N ALA A 413 13.10 -8.70 -30.64
CA ALA A 413 11.90 -7.87 -30.52
C ALA A 413 12.28 -6.40 -30.62
N GLU A 414 11.44 -5.61 -31.29
CA GLU A 414 11.69 -4.20 -31.54
C GLU A 414 10.49 -3.34 -31.19
N ILE A 415 10.76 -2.17 -30.63
CA ILE A 415 9.77 -1.12 -30.40
C ILE A 415 9.96 -0.11 -31.52
N ILE A 416 8.99 0.00 -32.41
CA ILE A 416 9.05 0.89 -33.60
C ILE A 416 7.96 1.95 -33.52
N GLY A 417 8.26 3.16 -33.93
CA GLY A 417 7.31 4.27 -33.97
C GLY A 417 7.77 5.42 -34.85
N ILE A 418 6.95 6.46 -34.91
CA ILE A 418 7.30 7.69 -35.66
C ILE A 418 7.08 8.88 -34.72
N LEU A 419 8.15 9.64 -34.51
CA LEU A 419 8.11 10.89 -33.74
C LEU A 419 7.45 12.00 -34.59
N SER A 420 6.69 12.85 -33.92
CA SER A 420 6.12 14.07 -34.51
C SER A 420 7.02 15.27 -34.25
N THR A 421 6.60 16.43 -34.73
CA THR A 421 7.27 17.71 -34.44
C THR A 421 7.07 18.17 -32.98
N ALA A 422 6.13 17.59 -32.27
CA ALA A 422 5.83 17.94 -30.86
C ALA A 422 6.99 17.56 -29.94
N GLN A 423 7.39 18.49 -29.07
CA GLN A 423 8.38 18.23 -28.03
C GLN A 423 7.72 17.67 -26.78
N GLY A 424 8.47 16.90 -26.00
CA GLY A 424 7.98 16.31 -24.75
C GLY A 424 8.65 15.01 -24.40
N LYS A 425 8.10 14.32 -23.41
CA LYS A 425 8.60 13.07 -22.87
C LYS A 425 7.48 12.03 -22.78
N ALA A 426 7.69 10.88 -23.39
CA ALA A 426 6.83 9.71 -23.26
C ALA A 426 7.54 8.59 -22.52
N GLU A 427 6.79 7.87 -21.70
CA GLU A 427 7.21 6.63 -21.06
C GLU A 427 6.73 5.45 -21.89
N VAL A 428 7.62 4.52 -22.17
CA VAL A 428 7.34 3.29 -22.90
C VAL A 428 7.74 2.11 -22.02
N SER A 429 6.80 1.19 -21.79
CA SER A 429 7.05 -0.01 -20.98
C SER A 429 6.67 -1.26 -21.73
N VAL A 430 7.47 -2.31 -21.57
CA VAL A 430 7.25 -3.65 -22.12
C VAL A 430 7.47 -4.73 -21.06
N THR A 431 6.80 -5.86 -21.21
CA THR A 431 7.07 -7.07 -20.42
C THR A 431 7.96 -8.00 -21.24
N VAL A 432 9.05 -8.47 -20.66
CA VAL A 432 9.97 -9.43 -21.26
C VAL A 432 9.88 -10.76 -20.52
N ASP A 433 9.35 -11.76 -21.17
CA ASP A 433 9.26 -13.13 -20.67
C ASP A 433 10.45 -13.96 -21.15
N ILE A 434 11.11 -14.66 -20.25
CA ILE A 434 12.29 -15.48 -20.53
C ILE A 434 11.95 -16.96 -20.42
N TYR A 435 12.42 -17.76 -21.37
CA TYR A 435 12.21 -19.20 -21.49
C TYR A 435 13.55 -19.90 -21.66
N GLU A 436 14.16 -20.37 -20.55
CA GLU A 436 15.51 -20.99 -20.59
C GLU A 436 15.64 -22.15 -21.58
N ASN A 437 14.57 -22.92 -21.77
CA ASN A 437 14.53 -24.08 -22.67
C ASN A 437 13.90 -23.77 -24.04
N GLY A 438 13.83 -22.51 -24.41
CA GLY A 438 13.13 -22.04 -25.62
C GLY A 438 11.64 -21.86 -25.42
N TYR A 439 11.08 -20.90 -26.17
CA TYR A 439 9.64 -20.65 -26.16
C TYR A 439 8.88 -21.77 -26.85
N GLN A 440 7.84 -22.26 -26.17
CA GLN A 440 6.82 -23.12 -26.79
C GLN A 440 5.45 -22.51 -26.53
N ALA A 441 4.56 -22.60 -27.52
CA ALA A 441 3.21 -22.06 -27.40
C ALA A 441 2.49 -22.69 -26.19
N GLY A 442 2.03 -21.83 -25.27
CA GLY A 442 1.35 -22.26 -24.05
C GLY A 442 2.28 -22.58 -22.86
N SER A 443 3.60 -22.51 -23.01
CA SER A 443 4.52 -22.65 -21.90
C SER A 443 4.50 -21.42 -21.00
N ALA A 444 4.65 -21.63 -19.67
CA ALA A 444 4.91 -20.54 -18.75
C ALA A 444 6.35 -20.04 -18.88
N PRO A 445 6.62 -18.73 -18.76
CA PRO A 445 7.99 -18.23 -18.74
C PRO A 445 8.73 -18.68 -17.46
N THR A 446 10.04 -18.84 -17.56
CA THR A 446 10.93 -19.07 -16.40
C THR A 446 10.90 -17.85 -15.48
N CYS A 447 10.93 -16.66 -16.06
CA CYS A 447 10.75 -15.40 -15.35
C CYS A 447 10.25 -14.30 -16.31
N SER A 448 9.73 -13.21 -15.72
CA SER A 448 9.21 -12.07 -16.48
C SER A 448 9.72 -10.77 -15.87
N TYR A 449 10.14 -9.84 -16.71
CA TYR A 449 10.61 -8.50 -16.32
C TYR A 449 9.77 -7.42 -16.97
N LEU A 450 9.51 -6.36 -16.23
CA LEU A 450 9.08 -5.10 -16.80
C LEU A 450 10.31 -4.30 -17.21
N ARG A 451 10.32 -3.72 -18.40
CA ARG A 451 11.34 -2.76 -18.83
C ARG A 451 10.67 -1.47 -19.23
N THR A 452 11.02 -0.42 -18.49
CA THR A 452 10.59 0.96 -18.77
C THR A 452 11.73 1.74 -19.38
N LEU A 453 11.45 2.51 -20.41
CA LEU A 453 12.35 3.48 -21.02
C LEU A 453 11.60 4.77 -21.33
N TYR A 454 12.33 5.85 -21.51
CA TYR A 454 11.78 7.15 -21.89
C TYR A 454 12.21 7.53 -23.30
N ILE A 455 11.24 8.03 -24.07
CA ILE A 455 11.49 8.65 -25.37
C ILE A 455 11.23 10.15 -25.18
N VAL A 456 12.23 10.95 -25.49
CA VAL A 456 12.19 12.40 -25.38
C VAL A 456 12.38 13.00 -26.78
N ARG A 457 11.50 13.93 -27.14
CA ARG A 457 11.63 14.73 -28.34
C ARG A 457 12.04 16.14 -27.92
N ASP A 458 13.27 16.54 -28.22
CA ASP A 458 13.83 17.83 -27.86
C ASP A 458 14.63 18.42 -29.05
N ASN A 459 14.26 19.58 -29.52
CA ASN A 459 14.91 20.26 -30.64
C ASN A 459 16.28 20.86 -30.29
N ASN A 460 16.69 20.81 -29.02
CA ASN A 460 17.91 21.46 -28.52
C ASN A 460 19.10 20.48 -28.37
N ILE A 461 19.04 19.28 -28.94
CA ILE A 461 20.17 18.34 -28.90
C ILE A 461 21.02 18.41 -30.14
#